data_cba01aac7675764dc4016ee3fe8ed48b
#
_entry.id   cba01aac7675764dc4016ee3fe8ed48b
#
_cell.length_a   1.000
_cell.length_b   1.000
_cell.length_c   1.000
_cell.angle_alpha   90.00
_cell.angle_beta   90.00
_cell.angle_gamma   90.00
#
_symmetry.space_group_name_H-M   'P 1'
#
loop_
_entity.id
_entity.type
_entity.pdbx_description
1 polymer ?
#
loop_
_entity_poly.entity_id
_entity_poly.type
_entity_poly.pdbx_seq_one_letter_code
_entity_poly.pdbx_strand_id
1 'polypeptide(L)'
;MPNWVYNDLTVSGPAEDVARFQNEAKEAAPRKRTKPPPPAPVVFSFQNLIPIPPRGSGNVAPETVRDWCLRHWGCRSGALRTRLVGDTGAGCLLYEFATPWSPPVPFIRELSERWPTLVFILSYEEWFIGFRGLARAVAGRLQHSHRNH
;
A
#
# COMPACT_ATOMS: atom_id res chain seq x y z
N MET A 1 -4.98 21.19 0.87
CA MET A 1 -5.50 19.83 1.15
C MET A 1 -5.30 18.95 -0.08
N PRO A 2 -4.78 17.75 0.06
CA PRO A 2 -4.64 16.85 -1.09
C PRO A 2 -6.00 16.33 -1.55
N ASN A 3 -6.10 16.01 -2.83
CA ASN A 3 -7.19 15.19 -3.33
C ASN A 3 -6.91 13.74 -2.93
N TRP A 4 -7.86 13.14 -2.25
CA TRP A 4 -7.69 11.78 -1.75
C TRP A 4 -8.11 10.76 -2.78
N VAL A 5 -7.23 9.81 -3.01
CA VAL A 5 -7.54 8.60 -3.78
C VAL A 5 -7.94 7.51 -2.79
N TYR A 6 -9.12 6.94 -3.01
CA TYR A 6 -9.64 5.84 -2.20
C TYR A 6 -9.28 4.53 -2.85
N ASN A 7 -8.62 3.66 -2.09
CA ASN A 7 -8.05 2.42 -2.60
C ASN A 7 -8.68 1.22 -1.90
N ASP A 8 -9.04 0.22 -2.69
CA ASP A 8 -9.41 -1.12 -2.23
C ASP A 8 -8.38 -2.10 -2.77
N LEU A 9 -7.70 -2.80 -1.89
CA LEU A 9 -6.67 -3.76 -2.25
C LEU A 9 -7.07 -5.16 -1.80
N THR A 10 -7.18 -6.07 -2.76
CA THR A 10 -7.35 -7.50 -2.49
C THR A 10 -5.99 -8.19 -2.58
N VAL A 11 -5.66 -8.96 -1.55
CA VAL A 11 -4.45 -9.79 -1.50
C VAL A 11 -4.89 -11.24 -1.38
N SER A 12 -4.50 -12.09 -2.32
CA SER A 12 -4.91 -13.49 -2.32
C SER A 12 -3.76 -14.42 -2.73
N GLY A 13 -3.83 -15.65 -2.26
CA GLY A 13 -2.85 -16.67 -2.55
C GLY A 13 -2.85 -17.78 -1.50
N PRO A 14 -1.75 -18.55 -1.38
CA PRO A 14 -1.64 -19.59 -0.36
C PRO A 14 -1.87 -19.01 1.04
N ALA A 15 -2.70 -19.68 1.85
CA ALA A 15 -3.13 -19.15 3.15
C ALA A 15 -1.97 -18.82 4.08
N GLU A 16 -0.90 -19.60 4.07
CA GLU A 16 0.30 -19.35 4.88
C GLU A 16 1.02 -18.06 4.47
N ASP A 17 1.12 -17.82 3.16
CA ASP A 17 1.78 -16.63 2.63
C ASP A 17 0.95 -15.39 2.88
N VAL A 18 -0.38 -15.49 2.76
CA VAL A 18 -1.31 -14.40 3.08
C VAL A 18 -1.22 -14.03 4.57
N ALA A 19 -1.17 -15.03 5.46
CA ALA A 19 -1.02 -14.80 6.90
C ALA A 19 0.31 -14.10 7.23
N ARG A 20 1.40 -14.51 6.60
CA ARG A 20 2.71 -13.89 6.75
C ARG A 20 2.69 -12.45 6.23
N PHE A 21 2.07 -12.20 5.07
CA PHE A 21 1.89 -10.87 4.51
C PHE A 21 1.12 -9.97 5.48
N GLN A 22 0.00 -10.44 6.00
CA GLN A 22 -0.82 -9.69 6.95
C GLN A 22 -0.02 -9.28 8.18
N ASN A 23 0.81 -10.18 8.70
CA ASN A 23 1.63 -9.90 9.87
C ASN A 23 2.72 -8.84 9.58
N GLU A 24 3.34 -8.86 8.39
CA GLU A 24 4.34 -7.87 8.02
C GLU A 24 3.72 -6.51 7.67
N ALA A 25 2.49 -6.50 7.16
CA ALA A 25 1.82 -5.27 6.72
C ALA A 25 1.39 -4.37 7.88
N LYS A 26 1.14 -4.93 9.05
CA LYS A 26 0.66 -4.16 10.21
C LYS A 26 1.81 -3.52 10.98
N GLU A 27 1.59 -2.32 11.51
CA GLU A 27 2.51 -1.72 12.45
C GLU A 27 2.36 -2.34 13.84
N ALA A 28 3.47 -2.42 14.57
CA ALA A 28 3.45 -2.88 15.96
C ALA A 28 2.63 -1.91 16.82
N ALA A 29 1.88 -2.46 17.78
CA ALA A 29 1.14 -1.63 18.73
C ALA A 29 2.12 -0.74 19.53
N PRO A 30 1.77 0.53 19.83
CA PRO A 30 2.64 1.40 20.60
C PRO A 30 2.87 0.81 22.01
N ARG A 31 4.14 0.76 22.42
CA ARG A 31 4.55 0.19 23.71
C ARG A 31 4.15 1.02 24.93
N LYS A 32 3.81 2.29 24.73
CA LYS A 32 3.42 3.22 25.81
C LYS A 32 1.98 3.65 25.62
N ARG A 33 1.21 3.59 26.71
CA ARG A 33 -0.11 4.24 26.75
C ARG A 33 0.13 5.74 26.70
N THR A 34 -0.12 6.32 25.55
CA THR A 34 -0.10 7.77 25.39
C THR A 34 -1.49 8.34 25.66
N LYS A 35 -1.57 9.40 26.45
CA LYS A 35 -2.77 10.23 26.53
C LYS A 35 -2.61 11.36 25.50
N PRO A 36 -3.58 11.62 24.64
CA PRO A 36 -4.91 11.03 24.43
C PRO A 36 -4.86 9.60 23.85
N PRO A 37 -6.02 8.92 23.64
CA PRO A 37 -6.04 7.54 23.16
C PRO A 37 -5.18 7.38 21.90
N PRO A 38 -4.46 6.27 21.74
CA PRO A 38 -3.58 6.07 20.60
C PRO A 38 -4.36 6.17 19.29
N PRO A 39 -3.73 6.65 18.19
CA PRO A 39 -4.36 6.65 16.88
C PRO A 39 -4.80 5.23 16.49
N ALA A 40 -5.76 5.15 15.58
CA ALA A 40 -6.23 3.86 15.07
C ALA A 40 -5.04 3.01 14.59
N PRO A 41 -5.05 1.69 14.83
CA PRO A 41 -3.96 0.81 14.43
C PRO A 41 -3.74 0.86 12.90
N VAL A 42 -2.49 0.90 12.49
CA VAL A 42 -2.12 0.83 11.07
C VAL A 42 -2.03 -0.66 10.70
N VAL A 43 -2.96 -1.11 9.87
CA VAL A 43 -3.03 -2.51 9.42
C VAL A 43 -2.31 -2.73 8.10
N PHE A 44 -1.99 -1.67 7.37
CA PHE A 44 -1.33 -1.72 6.08
C PHE A 44 -0.31 -0.60 5.98
N SER A 45 0.96 -0.92 6.21
CA SER A 45 2.06 0.05 6.26
C SER A 45 2.95 -0.09 5.03
N PHE A 46 3.03 0.97 4.22
CA PHE A 46 3.95 1.02 3.10
C PHE A 46 5.40 0.93 3.57
N GLN A 47 5.73 1.60 4.68
CA GLN A 47 7.09 1.59 5.24
C GLN A 47 7.52 0.19 5.71
N ASN A 48 6.59 -0.60 6.27
CA ASN A 48 6.91 -1.96 6.67
C ASN A 48 7.13 -2.89 5.47
N LEU A 49 6.37 -2.70 4.40
CA LEU A 49 6.39 -3.58 3.24
C LEU A 49 7.48 -3.21 2.23
N ILE A 50 7.66 -1.93 1.96
CA ILE A 50 8.69 -1.39 1.05
C ILE A 50 9.30 -0.16 1.71
N PRO A 51 10.28 -0.36 2.61
CA PRO A 51 10.80 0.74 3.42
C PRO A 51 11.61 1.76 2.60
N ILE A 52 11.47 3.03 3.00
CA ILE A 52 12.33 4.11 2.48
C ILE A 52 13.76 3.83 2.95
N PRO A 53 14.77 3.84 2.06
CA PRO A 53 16.15 3.62 2.47
C PRO A 53 16.62 4.69 3.44
N PRO A 54 17.46 4.33 4.43
CA PRO A 54 18.06 5.32 5.32
C PRO A 54 18.96 6.27 4.54
N ARG A 55 19.05 7.54 4.99
CA ARG A 55 19.94 8.54 4.38
C ARG A 55 21.38 8.04 4.38
N GLY A 56 22.06 8.18 3.23
CA GLY A 56 23.46 7.82 3.08
C GLY A 56 23.73 6.34 2.87
N SER A 57 22.70 5.53 2.67
CA SER A 57 22.87 4.11 2.35
C SER A 57 23.15 3.93 0.85
N GLY A 58 24.39 3.55 0.54
CA GLY A 58 24.76 3.06 -0.78
C GLY A 58 25.09 4.11 -1.84
N ASN A 59 25.38 3.64 -3.05
CA ASN A 59 25.77 4.45 -4.22
C ASN A 59 24.55 5.08 -4.94
N VAL A 60 23.48 5.35 -4.22
CA VAL A 60 22.29 5.96 -4.80
C VAL A 60 22.45 7.47 -4.76
N ALA A 61 22.25 8.13 -5.91
CA ALA A 61 22.21 9.58 -5.99
C ALA A 61 21.26 10.14 -4.91
N PRO A 62 21.63 11.25 -4.24
CA PRO A 62 20.78 11.81 -3.20
C PRO A 62 19.44 12.20 -3.79
N GLU A 63 18.42 11.41 -3.44
CA GLU A 63 17.05 11.60 -3.84
C GLU A 63 16.28 12.14 -2.64
N THR A 64 15.35 13.09 -2.85
CA THR A 64 14.47 13.52 -1.79
C THR A 64 13.55 12.35 -1.40
N VAL A 65 13.11 12.33 -0.14
CA VAL A 65 12.15 11.32 0.33
C VAL A 65 10.88 11.34 -0.53
N ARG A 66 10.41 12.54 -0.88
CA ARG A 66 9.24 12.71 -1.75
C ARG A 66 9.44 12.05 -3.12
N ASP A 67 10.58 12.30 -3.77
CA ASP A 67 10.86 11.75 -5.09
C ASP A 67 10.99 10.23 -5.04
N TRP A 68 11.63 9.71 -4.00
CA TRP A 68 11.69 8.28 -3.76
C TRP A 68 10.29 7.67 -3.61
N CYS A 69 9.43 8.28 -2.80
CA CYS A 69 8.05 7.82 -2.59
C CYS A 69 7.24 7.84 -3.88
N LEU A 70 7.34 8.91 -4.68
CA LEU A 70 6.64 8.99 -5.95
C LEU A 70 7.08 7.91 -6.94
N ARG A 71 8.37 7.58 -6.95
CA ARG A 71 8.91 6.55 -7.85
C ARG A 71 8.57 5.14 -7.40
N HIS A 72 8.70 4.84 -6.11
CA HIS A 72 8.52 3.48 -5.56
C HIS A 72 7.12 3.20 -5.06
N TRP A 73 6.45 4.18 -4.49
CA TRP A 73 5.09 4.03 -3.98
C TRP A 73 4.01 4.58 -4.93
N GLY A 74 4.38 5.50 -5.81
CA GLY A 74 3.45 6.17 -6.71
C GLY A 74 2.66 7.30 -6.07
N CYS A 75 2.92 7.60 -4.79
CA CYS A 75 2.28 8.68 -4.05
C CYS A 75 3.27 9.30 -3.06
N ARG A 76 2.97 10.52 -2.61
CA ARG A 76 3.89 11.32 -1.78
C ARG A 76 4.13 10.78 -0.39
N SER A 77 3.19 10.01 0.12
CA SER A 77 3.25 9.43 1.46
C SER A 77 2.61 8.06 1.46
N GLY A 78 2.79 7.32 2.55
CA GLY A 78 2.17 6.02 2.74
C GLY A 78 0.66 6.09 2.88
N ALA A 79 0.05 4.93 3.01
CA ALA A 79 -1.38 4.78 3.19
C ALA A 79 -1.87 5.47 4.47
N LEU A 80 -2.99 6.16 4.38
CA LEU A 80 -3.70 6.74 5.50
C LEU A 80 -5.06 6.07 5.68
N ARG A 81 -5.59 6.10 6.90
CA ARG A 81 -6.92 5.53 7.23
C ARG A 81 -7.03 4.07 6.80
N THR A 82 -6.01 3.27 7.15
CA THR A 82 -5.96 1.87 6.75
C THR A 82 -6.97 1.05 7.53
N ARG A 83 -7.68 0.16 6.82
CA ARG A 83 -8.66 -0.76 7.41
C ARG A 83 -8.54 -2.12 6.75
N LEU A 84 -8.63 -3.16 7.54
CA LEU A 84 -8.84 -4.52 7.03
C LEU A 84 -10.35 -4.78 7.10
N VAL A 85 -11.01 -4.83 5.94
CA VAL A 85 -12.47 -4.94 5.85
C VAL A 85 -12.93 -6.35 5.48
N GLY A 86 -12.02 -7.22 5.05
CA GLY A 86 -12.31 -8.61 4.74
C GLY A 86 -11.10 -9.50 4.99
N ASP A 87 -11.33 -10.60 5.70
CA ASP A 87 -10.36 -11.65 5.95
C ASP A 87 -11.13 -12.96 5.96
N THR A 88 -10.97 -13.74 4.89
CA THR A 88 -11.69 -15.01 4.77
C THR A 88 -11.09 -16.15 5.59
N GLY A 89 -9.88 -15.95 6.15
CA GLY A 89 -9.11 -17.03 6.76
C GLY A 89 -8.64 -18.11 5.79
N ALA A 90 -9.01 -17.99 4.52
CA ALA A 90 -8.74 -18.96 3.47
C ALA A 90 -7.82 -18.39 2.36
N GLY A 91 -6.99 -17.43 2.71
CA GLY A 91 -6.03 -16.85 1.76
C GLY A 91 -6.54 -15.67 0.94
N CYS A 92 -7.43 -14.87 1.51
CA CYS A 92 -7.87 -13.63 0.89
C CYS A 92 -8.05 -12.52 1.94
N LEU A 93 -7.44 -11.37 1.70
CA LEU A 93 -7.56 -10.15 2.52
C LEU A 93 -8.08 -9.01 1.65
N LEU A 94 -8.92 -8.16 2.25
CA LEU A 94 -9.36 -6.92 1.61
C LEU A 94 -9.01 -5.73 2.52
N TYR A 95 -8.18 -4.83 2.01
CA TYR A 95 -7.80 -3.59 2.67
C TYR A 95 -8.46 -2.39 2.02
N GLU A 96 -8.84 -1.41 2.83
CA GLU A 96 -9.20 -0.06 2.39
C GLU A 96 -8.20 0.94 2.95
N PHE A 97 -7.77 1.90 2.14
CA PHE A 97 -6.91 2.99 2.57
C PHE A 97 -6.98 4.16 1.60
N ALA A 98 -6.48 5.31 2.02
CA ALA A 98 -6.41 6.50 1.19
C ALA A 98 -4.96 6.87 0.90
N THR A 99 -4.71 7.41 -0.30
CA THR A 99 -3.42 7.96 -0.69
C THR A 99 -3.60 9.36 -1.27
N PRO A 100 -2.63 10.29 -1.04
CA PRO A 100 -2.77 11.65 -1.55
C PRO A 100 -2.42 11.74 -3.04
N TRP A 101 -3.28 12.37 -3.82
CA TRP A 101 -3.12 12.77 -5.24
C TRP A 101 -3.10 11.64 -6.26
N SER A 102 -2.49 10.50 -5.96
CA SER A 102 -2.30 9.42 -6.94
C SER A 102 -2.42 8.04 -6.31
N PRO A 103 -2.83 7.03 -7.10
CA PRO A 103 -2.91 5.65 -6.62
C PRO A 103 -1.50 5.03 -6.52
N PRO A 104 -1.32 4.07 -5.58
CA PRO A 104 -0.01 3.47 -5.35
C PRO A 104 0.29 2.31 -6.33
N VAL A 105 0.20 2.55 -7.63
CA VAL A 105 0.41 1.51 -8.64
C VAL A 105 1.85 0.99 -8.66
N PRO A 106 2.90 1.85 -8.62
CA PRO A 106 4.28 1.35 -8.50
C PRO A 106 4.51 0.50 -7.25
N PHE A 107 3.89 0.87 -6.13
CA PHE A 107 3.96 0.11 -4.89
C PHE A 107 3.42 -1.31 -5.07
N ILE A 108 2.26 -1.44 -5.70
CA ILE A 108 1.61 -2.75 -5.93
C ILE A 108 2.49 -3.64 -6.84
N ARG A 109 3.09 -3.07 -7.87
CA ARG A 109 4.01 -3.82 -8.74
C ARG A 109 5.23 -4.34 -7.98
N GLU A 110 5.90 -3.48 -7.23
CA GLU A 110 7.09 -3.85 -6.46
C GLU A 110 6.74 -4.84 -5.34
N LEU A 111 5.58 -4.66 -4.70
CA LEU A 111 5.07 -5.58 -3.70
C LEU A 111 4.89 -6.99 -4.28
N SER A 112 4.38 -7.10 -5.51
CA SER A 112 4.21 -8.38 -6.18
C SER A 112 5.55 -9.07 -6.52
N GLU A 113 6.61 -8.31 -6.73
CA GLU A 113 7.96 -8.86 -6.90
C GLU A 113 8.48 -9.47 -5.60
N ARG A 114 8.19 -8.84 -4.47
CA ARG A 114 8.61 -9.32 -3.14
C ARG A 114 7.77 -10.48 -2.61
N TRP A 115 6.53 -10.58 -3.10
CA TRP A 115 5.56 -11.61 -2.71
C TRP A 115 5.03 -12.34 -3.95
N PRO A 116 5.90 -13.12 -4.64
CA PRO A 116 5.55 -13.67 -5.96
C PRO A 116 4.45 -14.71 -5.97
N THR A 117 4.10 -15.29 -4.83
CA THR A 117 3.00 -16.25 -4.70
C THR A 117 1.63 -15.60 -4.52
N LEU A 118 1.61 -14.27 -4.26
CA LEU A 118 0.38 -13.53 -3.99
C LEU A 118 -0.11 -12.76 -5.23
N VAL A 119 -1.42 -12.64 -5.32
CA VAL A 119 -2.09 -11.81 -6.33
C VAL A 119 -2.57 -10.53 -5.65
N PHE A 120 -2.20 -9.38 -6.20
CA PHE A 120 -2.59 -8.07 -5.72
C PHE A 120 -3.53 -7.44 -6.73
N ILE A 121 -4.74 -7.08 -6.29
CA ILE A 121 -5.72 -6.38 -7.14
C ILE A 121 -6.10 -5.09 -6.43
N LEU A 122 -5.76 -3.97 -7.06
CA LEU A 122 -6.04 -2.63 -6.56
C LEU A 122 -7.14 -2.00 -7.39
N SER A 123 -8.21 -1.58 -6.73
CA SER A 123 -9.24 -0.71 -7.30
C SER A 123 -9.14 0.66 -6.64
N TYR A 124 -9.11 1.74 -7.42
CA TYR A 124 -8.97 3.08 -6.87
C TYR A 124 -9.89 4.07 -7.54
N GLU A 125 -10.27 5.12 -6.79
CA GLU A 125 -11.15 6.17 -7.27
C GLU A 125 -10.80 7.50 -6.60
N GLU A 126 -10.78 8.57 -7.39
CA GLU A 126 -10.65 9.95 -6.94
C GLU A 126 -11.86 10.73 -7.46
N TRP A 127 -12.62 11.34 -6.56
CA TRP A 127 -13.95 11.88 -6.89
C TRP A 127 -13.95 13.35 -7.29
N PHE A 128 -12.92 14.09 -6.93
CA PHE A 128 -12.90 15.53 -7.15
C PHE A 128 -12.49 15.90 -8.58
N ILE A 129 -11.30 15.46 -9.00
CA ILE A 129 -10.85 15.61 -10.39
C ILE A 129 -11.59 14.62 -11.28
N GLY A 130 -11.90 13.44 -10.75
CA GLY A 130 -12.71 12.44 -11.41
C GLY A 130 -11.90 11.42 -12.21
N PHE A 131 -11.24 10.49 -11.52
CA PHE A 131 -10.63 9.34 -12.17
C PHE A 131 -10.83 8.07 -11.36
N ARG A 132 -10.69 6.94 -12.02
CA ARG A 132 -10.71 5.61 -11.40
C ARG A 132 -9.87 4.63 -12.20
N GLY A 133 -9.49 3.55 -11.56
CA GLY A 133 -8.73 2.52 -12.24
C GLY A 133 -8.67 1.20 -11.50
N LEU A 134 -8.07 0.24 -12.18
CA LEU A 134 -7.87 -1.09 -11.69
C LEU A 134 -6.46 -1.56 -12.06
N ALA A 135 -5.73 -2.07 -11.09
CA ALA A 135 -4.39 -2.63 -11.31
C ALA A 135 -4.33 -4.04 -10.74
N ARG A 136 -3.75 -4.95 -11.50
CA ARG A 136 -3.48 -6.32 -11.06
C ARG A 136 -2.00 -6.59 -11.19
N ALA A 137 -1.38 -7.07 -10.13
CA ALA A 137 0.05 -7.37 -10.11
C ALA A 137 0.31 -8.78 -9.57
N VAL A 138 1.11 -9.56 -10.29
CA VAL A 138 1.53 -10.90 -9.92
C VAL A 138 2.99 -11.09 -10.34
N ALA A 139 3.86 -11.42 -9.39
CA ALA A 139 5.29 -11.68 -9.66
C ALA A 139 5.96 -10.60 -10.52
N GLY A 140 5.68 -9.33 -10.23
CA GLY A 140 6.23 -8.18 -10.95
C GLY A 140 5.53 -7.82 -12.25
N ARG A 141 4.54 -8.60 -12.68
CA ARG A 141 3.75 -8.33 -13.90
C ARG A 141 2.55 -7.49 -13.55
N LEU A 142 2.47 -6.29 -14.12
CA LEU A 142 1.40 -5.33 -13.87
C LEU A 142 0.48 -5.22 -15.08
N GLN A 143 -0.83 -5.33 -14.82
CA GLN A 143 -1.90 -4.95 -15.74
C GLN A 143 -2.64 -3.78 -15.14
N HIS A 144 -2.73 -2.66 -15.84
CA HIS A 144 -3.30 -1.43 -15.29
C HIS A 144 -4.22 -0.76 -16.30
N SER A 145 -5.42 -0.42 -15.87
CA SER A 145 -6.40 0.34 -16.63
C SER A 145 -6.80 1.58 -15.84
N HIS A 146 -6.75 2.74 -16.46
CA HIS A 146 -7.07 4.03 -15.85
C HIS A 146 -8.05 4.79 -16.74
N ARG A 147 -9.06 5.39 -16.12
CA ARG A 147 -10.07 6.21 -16.82
C ARG A 147 -10.30 7.52 -16.09
N ASN A 148 -10.34 8.59 -16.85
CA ASN A 148 -10.87 9.86 -16.38
C ASN A 148 -12.39 9.88 -16.59
N HIS A 149 -13.09 10.48 -15.67
CA HIS A 149 -14.54 10.67 -15.78
C HIS A 149 -14.87 11.79 -16.76
#